data_eb799123905cff500d26ca707bd90bc2
#
_entry.id   eb799123905cff500d26ca707bd90bc2
#
_cell.length_a   1.000
_cell.length_b   1.000
_cell.length_c   1.000
_cell.angle_alpha   90.00
_cell.angle_beta   90.00
_cell.angle_gamma   90.00
#
_symmetry.space_group_name_H-M   'P 1'
#
loop_
_entity.id
_entity.type
_entity.pdbx_description
1 polymer ?
#
loop_
_entity_poly.entity_id
_entity_poly.type
_entity_poly.pdbx_seq_one_letter_code
_entity_poly.pdbx_strand_id
1 'polypeptide(L)'
;SSSAASDVYKRQIPPLKELEEFRIKRYTTNGDERFDEHVDVTDYNSSLRAVAFLFYLNENDGNTLFPLHDLNIQPVSGRVIVFPPTWEYPHQGLAPKNNPKYIMSTYIHYGKN
;
A
#
# COMPACT_ATOMS: atom_id res chain seq x y z
N SER A 1 13.88 -18.23 21.99
CA SER A 1 12.47 -18.56 22.22
C SER A 1 11.55 -17.56 21.54
N SER A 2 10.32 -17.92 21.34
CA SER A 2 9.31 -17.04 20.75
C SER A 2 9.10 -15.77 21.61
N SER A 3 9.26 -15.89 22.93
CA SER A 3 9.15 -14.76 23.85
C SER A 3 10.24 -13.71 23.61
N ALA A 4 11.49 -14.15 23.45
CA ALA A 4 12.60 -13.24 23.19
C ALA A 4 12.44 -12.56 21.82
N ALA A 5 12.03 -13.29 20.80
CA ALA A 5 11.78 -12.74 19.47
C ALA A 5 10.66 -11.71 19.51
N SER A 6 9.58 -11.99 20.26
CA SER A 6 8.45 -11.06 20.42
C SER A 6 8.88 -9.76 21.11
N ASP A 7 9.76 -9.83 22.12
CA ASP A 7 10.24 -8.65 22.83
C ASP A 7 11.12 -7.77 21.97
N VAL A 8 12.00 -8.36 21.15
CA VAL A 8 12.81 -7.62 20.18
C VAL A 8 11.92 -6.92 19.16
N TYR A 9 10.94 -7.62 18.63
CA TYR A 9 10.00 -7.09 17.66
C TYR A 9 9.23 -5.89 18.22
N LYS A 10 8.72 -6.01 19.44
CA LYS A 10 7.97 -4.92 20.08
C LYS A 10 8.81 -3.66 20.32
N ARG A 11 10.13 -3.80 20.49
CA ARG A 11 11.01 -2.64 20.64
C ARG A 11 11.34 -1.96 19.33
N GLN A 12 11.25 -2.68 18.21
CA GLN A 12 11.59 -2.16 16.88
C GLN A 12 10.41 -1.50 16.20
N ILE A 13 9.20 -1.91 16.52
CA ILE A 13 7.98 -1.39 15.89
C ILE A 13 7.16 -0.68 16.96
N PRO A 14 6.91 0.63 16.80
CA PRO A 14 6.02 1.34 17.71
C PRO A 14 4.62 0.73 17.72
N PRO A 15 3.82 0.98 18.77
CA PRO A 15 2.45 0.50 18.81
C PRO A 15 1.66 0.96 17.57
N LEU A 16 0.92 0.04 16.97
CA LEU A 16 0.02 0.32 15.84
C LEU A 16 -1.40 0.30 16.37
N LYS A 17 -2.22 1.29 16.03
CA LYS A 17 -3.47 1.43 16.75
C LYS A 17 -4.69 1.67 15.89
N GLU A 18 -4.64 2.56 14.89
CA GLU A 18 -5.84 2.98 14.18
C GLU A 18 -5.70 2.72 12.69
N LEU A 19 -6.79 2.22 12.09
CA LEU A 19 -6.91 2.10 10.64
C LEU A 19 -7.61 3.33 10.10
N GLU A 20 -7.11 3.85 8.99
CA GLU A 20 -7.84 4.85 8.21
C GLU A 20 -9.07 4.20 7.57
N GLU A 21 -10.02 5.04 7.15
CA GLU A 21 -11.13 4.57 6.35
C GLU A 21 -10.65 3.82 5.11
N PHE A 22 -11.30 2.71 4.81
CA PHE A 22 -11.02 2.01 3.57
C PHE A 22 -11.51 2.84 2.40
N ARG A 23 -10.65 3.00 1.38
CA ARG A 23 -10.98 3.70 0.14
C ARG A 23 -11.03 2.70 -0.99
N ILE A 24 -12.16 2.68 -1.70
CA ILE A 24 -12.30 1.85 -2.89
C ILE A 24 -12.17 2.76 -4.10
N LYS A 25 -11.30 2.38 -5.04
CA LYS A 25 -11.05 3.15 -6.26
C LYS A 25 -11.25 2.27 -7.47
N ARG A 26 -11.84 2.87 -8.51
CA ARG A 26 -11.97 2.25 -9.83
C ARG A 26 -11.13 3.03 -10.81
N TYR A 27 -10.36 2.32 -11.62
CA TYR A 27 -9.61 2.89 -12.74
C TYR A 27 -10.16 2.31 -14.04
N THR A 28 -10.56 3.18 -14.95
CA THR A 28 -11.14 2.76 -16.23
C THR A 28 -10.06 2.48 -17.27
N THR A 29 -10.45 1.91 -18.40
CA THR A 29 -9.53 1.49 -19.47
C THR A 29 -9.30 2.56 -20.54
N ASN A 30 -9.66 3.81 -20.28
CA ASN A 30 -9.49 4.90 -21.25
C ASN A 30 -8.02 5.36 -21.40
N GLY A 31 -7.10 4.80 -20.63
CA GLY A 31 -5.66 5.07 -20.70
C GLY A 31 -5.18 6.25 -19.88
N ASP A 32 -6.08 7.02 -19.30
CA ASP A 32 -5.73 8.23 -18.55
C ASP A 32 -5.67 8.02 -17.04
N GLU A 33 -6.37 7.03 -16.54
CA GLU A 33 -6.44 6.79 -15.09
C GLU A 33 -5.30 5.90 -14.63
N ARG A 34 -4.32 6.55 -14.02
CA ARG A 34 -3.15 5.89 -13.44
C ARG A 34 -2.73 6.65 -12.19
N PHE A 35 -1.85 6.05 -11.43
CA PHE A 35 -1.21 6.71 -10.31
C PHE A 35 0.27 6.87 -10.64
N ASP A 36 0.72 8.10 -10.81
CA ASP A 36 2.12 8.39 -11.08
C ASP A 36 2.99 8.04 -9.87
N GLU A 37 4.29 7.88 -10.09
CA GLU A 37 5.22 7.50 -9.01
C GLU A 37 5.13 8.47 -7.84
N HIS A 38 4.92 7.93 -6.64
CA HIS A 38 4.75 8.73 -5.43
C HIS A 38 5.08 7.91 -4.18
N VAL A 39 5.17 8.60 -3.06
CA VAL A 39 5.15 7.99 -1.72
C VAL A 39 3.91 8.47 -0.99
N ASP A 40 3.43 7.68 -0.04
CA ASP A 40 2.16 7.98 0.63
C ASP A 40 2.32 8.86 1.87
N VAL A 41 3.52 8.91 2.45
CA VAL A 41 3.84 9.80 3.57
C VAL A 41 4.63 10.98 3.01
N THR A 42 3.97 12.14 2.91
CA THR A 42 4.55 13.32 2.28
C THR A 42 4.47 14.59 3.14
N ASP A 43 3.71 14.57 4.22
CA ASP A 43 3.44 15.75 5.02
C ASP A 43 3.11 15.37 6.48
N TYR A 44 2.84 16.39 7.28
CA TYR A 44 2.49 16.19 8.68
C TYR A 44 1.22 15.35 8.84
N ASN A 45 0.20 15.60 8.02
CA ASN A 45 -1.07 14.88 8.13
C ASN A 45 -0.94 13.39 7.85
N SER A 46 -0.07 13.02 6.92
CA SER A 46 0.18 11.62 6.57
C SER A 46 1.28 10.96 7.40
N SER A 47 1.94 11.71 8.29
CA SER A 47 3.14 11.25 9.02
C SER A 47 2.87 10.09 9.98
N LEU A 48 1.63 9.90 10.40
CA LEU A 48 1.26 8.80 11.31
C LEU A 48 1.06 7.47 10.60
N ARG A 49 1.06 7.45 9.27
CA ARG A 49 0.90 6.22 8.49
C ARG A 49 2.11 5.32 8.68
N ALA A 50 1.92 4.18 9.31
CA ALA A 50 2.99 3.24 9.61
C ALA A 50 3.09 2.12 8.58
N VAL A 51 1.95 1.61 8.13
CA VAL A 51 1.88 0.48 7.18
C VAL A 51 0.74 0.75 6.21
N ALA A 52 1.00 0.55 4.94
CA ALA A 52 0.01 0.63 3.87
C ALA A 52 -0.50 -0.77 3.53
N PHE A 53 -1.79 -0.85 3.27
CA PHE A 53 -2.45 -2.08 2.77
C PHE A 53 -3.13 -1.75 1.45
N LEU A 54 -2.77 -2.50 0.42
CA LEU A 54 -3.40 -2.38 -0.89
C LEU A 54 -4.00 -3.72 -1.28
N PHE A 55 -5.32 -3.74 -1.41
CA PHE A 55 -6.08 -4.95 -1.77
C PHE A 55 -6.49 -4.86 -3.23
N TYR A 56 -6.16 -5.87 -4.01
CA TYR A 56 -6.67 -5.99 -5.37
C TYR A 56 -8.00 -6.74 -5.35
N LEU A 57 -9.03 -6.14 -5.92
CA LEU A 57 -10.38 -6.69 -5.89
C LEU A 57 -10.71 -7.50 -7.14
N ASN A 58 -9.89 -7.38 -8.20
CA ASN A 58 -10.06 -8.16 -9.42
C ASN A 58 -8.73 -8.38 -10.12
N GLU A 59 -8.69 -9.33 -11.03
CA GLU A 59 -7.54 -9.55 -11.91
C GLU A 59 -7.49 -8.47 -12.97
N ASN A 60 -6.28 -7.94 -13.26
CA ASN A 60 -6.12 -6.78 -14.10
C ASN A 60 -4.69 -6.67 -14.61
N ASP A 61 -4.47 -5.83 -15.62
CA ASP A 61 -3.14 -5.55 -16.16
C ASP A 61 -2.56 -4.20 -15.71
N GLY A 62 -3.23 -3.49 -14.82
CA GLY A 62 -2.74 -2.25 -14.23
C GLY A 62 -1.81 -2.52 -13.04
N ASN A 63 -0.62 -3.01 -13.31
CA ASN A 63 0.31 -3.45 -12.27
C ASN A 63 0.78 -2.32 -11.37
N THR A 64 1.16 -2.67 -10.13
CA THR A 64 1.82 -1.76 -9.20
C THR A 64 3.33 -1.97 -9.27
N LEU A 65 4.08 -0.90 -9.50
CA LEU A 65 5.52 -0.93 -9.62
C LEU A 65 6.17 -0.29 -8.41
N PHE A 66 7.18 -0.97 -7.87
CA PHE A 66 8.08 -0.42 -6.83
C PHE A 66 9.48 -0.34 -7.44
N PRO A 67 9.83 0.77 -8.11
CA PRO A 67 11.06 0.81 -8.92
C PRO A 67 12.35 0.67 -8.11
N LEU A 68 12.39 1.15 -6.86
CA LEU A 68 13.58 1.01 -6.02
C LEU A 68 13.83 -0.44 -5.59
N HIS A 69 12.83 -1.30 -5.66
CA HIS A 69 12.93 -2.69 -5.22
C HIS A 69 12.79 -3.67 -6.38
N ASP A 70 12.72 -3.16 -7.60
CA ASP A 70 12.57 -3.97 -8.82
C ASP A 70 11.37 -4.92 -8.72
N LEU A 71 10.26 -4.43 -8.17
CA LEU A 71 9.04 -5.20 -8.01
C LEU A 71 7.97 -4.71 -9.00
N ASN A 72 7.36 -5.67 -9.67
CA ASN A 72 6.26 -5.44 -10.60
C ASN A 72 5.14 -6.42 -10.21
N ILE A 73 4.08 -5.89 -9.60
CA ILE A 73 3.06 -6.73 -8.97
C ILE A 73 1.77 -6.64 -9.76
N GLN A 74 1.32 -7.78 -10.27
CA GLN A 74 0.06 -7.87 -11.01
C GLN A 74 -1.13 -7.90 -10.04
N PRO A 75 -2.18 -7.12 -10.30
CA PRO A 75 -3.43 -7.25 -9.58
C PRO A 75 -4.08 -8.61 -9.83
N VAL A 76 -4.26 -9.34 -8.75
CA VAL A 76 -4.96 -10.63 -8.74
C VAL A 76 -5.99 -10.56 -7.63
N SER A 77 -7.20 -11.00 -7.90
CA SER A 77 -8.29 -10.94 -6.93
C SER A 77 -7.87 -11.57 -5.59
N GLY A 78 -8.00 -10.81 -4.50
CA GLY A 78 -7.63 -11.23 -3.16
C GLY A 78 -6.16 -11.05 -2.79
N ARG A 79 -5.30 -10.62 -3.72
CA ARG A 79 -3.91 -10.31 -3.39
C ARG A 79 -3.84 -9.03 -2.57
N VAL A 80 -2.99 -9.04 -1.55
CA VAL A 80 -2.75 -7.88 -0.69
C VAL A 80 -1.27 -7.54 -0.73
N ILE A 81 -0.96 -6.25 -0.94
CA ILE A 81 0.38 -5.73 -0.78
C ILE A 81 0.43 -4.98 0.54
N VAL A 82 1.45 -5.26 1.36
CA VAL A 82 1.68 -4.60 2.64
C VAL A 82 3.08 -4.02 2.61
N PHE A 83 3.20 -2.71 2.88
CA PHE A 83 4.49 -2.05 2.81
C PHE A 83 4.51 -0.78 3.67
N PRO A 84 5.71 -0.35 4.14
CA PRO A 84 5.82 0.97 4.77
C PRO A 84 5.61 2.06 3.73
N PRO A 85 4.73 3.04 3.97
CA PRO A 85 4.37 4.02 2.95
C PRO A 85 5.32 5.21 2.88
N THR A 86 6.59 5.01 3.21
CA THR A 86 7.59 6.06 3.35
C THR A 86 8.45 6.17 2.08
N TRP A 87 9.44 7.07 2.13
CA TRP A 87 10.31 7.41 0.99
C TRP A 87 11.07 6.22 0.41
N GLU A 88 11.23 5.15 1.19
CA GLU A 88 11.92 3.94 0.72
C GLU A 88 11.09 3.11 -0.25
N TYR A 89 9.79 3.38 -0.34
CA TYR A 89 8.85 2.61 -1.16
C TYR A 89 8.04 3.51 -2.10
N PRO A 90 8.72 4.29 -2.96
CA PRO A 90 7.97 4.97 -4.02
C PRO A 90 7.36 3.92 -4.94
N HIS A 91 6.16 4.19 -5.40
CA HIS A 91 5.44 3.25 -6.24
C HIS A 91 4.52 3.97 -7.21
N GLN A 92 4.09 3.25 -8.24
CA GLN A 92 3.14 3.76 -9.22
C GLN A 92 2.15 2.67 -9.62
N GLY A 93 0.95 3.08 -9.97
CA GLY A 93 -0.07 2.18 -10.49
C GLY A 93 -0.27 2.43 -11.98
N LEU A 94 0.01 1.43 -12.79
CA LEU A 94 -0.17 1.54 -14.23
C LEU A 94 -1.65 1.60 -14.59
N ALA A 95 -1.97 2.32 -15.67
CA ALA A 95 -3.32 2.37 -16.21
C ALA A 95 -3.74 0.98 -16.72
N PRO A 96 -4.95 0.52 -16.38
CA PRO A 96 -5.45 -0.73 -16.93
C PRO A 96 -5.78 -0.57 -18.40
N LYS A 97 -5.61 -1.64 -19.20
CA LYS A 97 -5.89 -1.64 -20.64
C LYS A 97 -7.04 -2.58 -21.01
N ASN A 98 -7.14 -3.74 -20.36
CA ASN A 98 -8.06 -4.78 -20.76
C ASN A 98 -9.42 -4.72 -20.06
N ASN A 99 -9.42 -4.37 -18.77
CA ASN A 99 -10.63 -4.27 -17.95
C ASN A 99 -10.43 -3.28 -16.83
N PRO A 100 -11.49 -2.74 -16.24
CA PRO A 100 -11.35 -1.79 -15.14
C PRO A 100 -10.64 -2.41 -13.94
N LYS A 101 -9.84 -1.60 -13.27
CA LYS A 101 -9.11 -2.01 -12.06
C LYS A 101 -9.86 -1.53 -10.83
N TYR A 102 -10.11 -2.42 -9.89
CA TYR A 102 -10.72 -2.10 -8.60
C TYR A 102 -9.73 -2.43 -7.49
N ILE A 103 -9.45 -1.44 -6.66
CA ILE A 103 -8.58 -1.60 -5.50
C ILE A 103 -9.26 -1.06 -4.26
N MET A 104 -8.81 -1.56 -3.12
CA MET A 104 -9.19 -1.03 -1.81
C MET A 104 -7.90 -0.77 -1.04
N SER A 105 -7.81 0.37 -0.37
CA SER A 105 -6.60 0.72 0.37
C SER A 105 -6.93 1.29 1.73
N THR A 106 -5.99 1.11 2.65
CA THR A 106 -6.03 1.73 3.98
C THR A 106 -4.60 1.81 4.53
N TYR A 107 -4.46 2.50 5.63
CA TYR A 107 -3.21 2.60 6.39
C TYR A 107 -3.49 2.33 7.85
N ILE A 108 -2.54 1.68 8.52
CA ILE A 108 -2.56 1.62 9.97
C ILE A 108 -1.61 2.69 10.51
N HIS A 109 -2.06 3.40 11.53
CA HIS A 109 -1.32 4.50 12.13
C HIS A 109 -0.51 4.04 13.35
N TYR A 110 0.58 4.77 13.61
CA TYR A 110 1.27 4.67 14.89
C TYR A 110 0.31 5.11 15.99
N GLY A 111 0.31 4.36 17.09
CA GLY A 111 -0.45 4.72 18.28
C GLY A 111 0.39 5.45 19.31
N LYS A 112 -0.28 6.02 20.29
CA LYS A 112 0.39 6.58 21.46
C LYS A 112 0.60 5.48 22.51
N ASN A 113 1.68 5.59 23.24
CA ASN A 113 1.95 4.72 24.39
C ASN A 113 0.99 5.01 25.54
#